data_6e1de9f20ea9d585ba09ef2cb07e37ab
#
_entry.id   6e1de9f20ea9d585ba09ef2cb07e37ab
#
_cell.length_a   1.000
_cell.length_b   1.000
_cell.length_c   1.000
_cell.angle_alpha   90.00
_cell.angle_beta   90.00
_cell.angle_gamma   90.00
#
_symmetry.space_group_name_H-M   'P 1'
#
loop_
_entity.id
_entity.type
_entity.pdbx_description
1 polymer ?
#
loop_
_entity_poly.entity_id
_entity_poly.type
_entity_poly.pdbx_seq_one_letter_code
_entity_poly.pdbx_strand_id
1 'polypeptide(L)'
;MSKRILSFTFLCLLVMGLSAQTSPNGKIKAVAADDALVVSYKGSAGWQTIYRASVPGIQGGSEHKIVTEYDMITGKRLHISKKAKESINALQSGGILKVRVYDDGVAFQKVSRESLGYNGEEETTIDLSSATNTWLMKWSDGAEGFFPKNQPTKQGDRWSVPALFEYPNNVFALLHEANVMHENAACSLYSTAKQGEFRIVTDQNEQFAKASTWKIMMIGSLSDVVESTLTTDVSTPCLLSDTSWIQPGVASWVYWAYNHGSDDYDIIKKYTDMAVALKLPYVLIDAEWDRMKNGKTVEDAVNYALQNGIKPMIWYNSSVGWVDGAPTPKYRLNKPEDREKEFAWCEKIGVAGVKIDFFSGENNMNMAYCIDLLECAAKHHLTVNFHGATVPRGWMRTYPNLVSTEGVYGAEWYNNVPTFTKRAAAHNATLPFTRNVIGSMDYTPCAFSDSQHPHITTHAHELALTALFESGVQHLADRPESFLAQPQEVKDYLSNLPTAWDETLLLSGYPGQDVVMARRKGSVWYVAGINGTDEARTLSFSTKRMKKLGKQVLSFEDSGDKQQPWSIQTKVTQKLYNISCQPRGGFVFVVK
;
A
#
# COMPACT_ATOMS: atom_id res chain seq x y z
N MET A 1 30.94 -49.24 -55.91
CA MET A 1 31.14 -47.87 -55.33
C MET A 1 30.11 -47.65 -54.21
N SER A 2 30.51 -47.94 -53.00
CA SER A 2 29.64 -47.82 -51.82
C SER A 2 29.88 -46.45 -51.16
N LYS A 3 28.84 -45.59 -51.09
CA LYS A 3 28.88 -44.32 -50.39
C LYS A 3 28.55 -44.56 -48.88
N ARG A 4 29.54 -44.43 -48.01
CA ARG A 4 29.34 -44.38 -46.57
C ARG A 4 28.80 -42.98 -46.21
N ILE A 5 27.60 -42.94 -45.64
CA ILE A 5 27.02 -41.75 -45.01
C ILE A 5 27.54 -41.72 -43.58
N LEU A 6 28.38 -40.71 -43.24
CA LEU A 6 28.79 -40.42 -41.89
C LEU A 6 27.65 -39.61 -41.21
N SER A 7 26.96 -40.24 -40.27
CA SER A 7 26.00 -39.56 -39.39
C SER A 7 26.77 -38.86 -38.28
N PHE A 8 26.83 -37.54 -38.30
CA PHE A 8 27.34 -36.73 -37.20
C PHE A 8 26.22 -36.55 -36.15
N THR A 9 26.27 -37.35 -35.11
CA THR A 9 25.41 -37.13 -33.93
C THR A 9 26.01 -35.98 -33.13
N PHE A 10 25.39 -34.81 -33.22
CA PHE A 10 25.72 -33.66 -32.35
C PHE A 10 25.21 -33.99 -30.95
N LEU A 11 26.12 -34.43 -30.07
CA LEU A 11 25.87 -34.56 -28.65
C LEU A 11 25.91 -33.15 -28.04
N CYS A 12 24.74 -32.48 -27.92
CA CYS A 12 24.61 -31.29 -27.11
C CYS A 12 24.85 -31.68 -25.66
N LEU A 13 26.06 -31.49 -25.16
CA LEU A 13 26.34 -31.43 -23.75
C LEU A 13 25.58 -30.19 -23.19
N LEU A 14 24.43 -30.44 -22.58
CA LEU A 14 23.81 -29.45 -21.69
C LEU A 14 24.79 -29.21 -20.56
N VAL A 15 25.57 -28.15 -20.65
CA VAL A 15 26.24 -27.56 -19.51
C VAL A 15 25.13 -27.12 -18.58
N MET A 16 24.91 -27.81 -17.47
CA MET A 16 24.05 -27.36 -16.37
C MET A 16 24.65 -26.05 -15.85
N GLY A 17 24.24 -24.93 -16.43
CA GLY A 17 24.74 -23.61 -16.12
C GLY A 17 23.96 -23.02 -14.95
N LEU A 18 24.67 -22.75 -13.86
CA LEU A 18 24.25 -21.84 -12.80
C LEU A 18 23.74 -20.54 -13.43
N SER A 19 22.46 -20.22 -13.26
CA SER A 19 21.93 -18.90 -13.62
C SER A 19 22.20 -17.94 -12.47
N ALA A 20 23.25 -17.13 -12.62
CA ALA A 20 23.64 -16.13 -11.63
C ALA A 20 23.45 -14.74 -12.21
N GLN A 21 22.48 -13.98 -11.70
CA GLN A 21 22.19 -12.63 -12.13
C GLN A 21 22.64 -11.60 -11.10
N THR A 22 23.11 -10.47 -11.59
CA THR A 22 23.42 -9.31 -10.74
C THR A 22 22.61 -8.10 -11.22
N SER A 23 22.03 -7.34 -10.29
CA SER A 23 21.29 -6.11 -10.58
C SER A 23 22.11 -5.14 -11.45
N PRO A 24 21.47 -4.24 -12.20
CA PRO A 24 22.18 -3.24 -13.02
C PRO A 24 23.24 -2.45 -12.25
N ASN A 25 22.99 -2.09 -10.99
CA ASN A 25 23.92 -1.38 -10.11
C ASN A 25 24.96 -2.28 -9.43
N GLY A 26 24.90 -3.59 -9.63
CA GLY A 26 25.85 -4.57 -9.07
C GLY A 26 25.72 -4.89 -7.58
N LYS A 27 24.64 -4.46 -6.91
CA LYS A 27 24.46 -4.63 -5.47
C LYS A 27 23.65 -5.85 -5.06
N ILE A 28 22.75 -6.34 -5.91
CA ILE A 28 21.91 -7.51 -5.63
C ILE A 28 22.30 -8.63 -6.57
N LYS A 29 22.50 -9.84 -6.03
CA LYS A 29 22.82 -11.05 -6.79
C LYS A 29 21.80 -12.12 -6.49
N ALA A 30 21.21 -12.71 -7.52
CA ALA A 30 20.33 -13.87 -7.43
C ALA A 30 20.99 -15.05 -8.15
N VAL A 31 21.05 -16.19 -7.49
CA VAL A 31 21.56 -17.46 -8.04
C VAL A 31 20.44 -18.48 -7.97
N ALA A 32 19.99 -18.92 -9.14
CA ALA A 32 19.01 -19.98 -9.29
C ALA A 32 19.74 -21.27 -9.73
N ALA A 33 19.81 -22.25 -8.84
CA ALA A 33 20.53 -23.50 -9.08
C ALA A 33 19.98 -24.63 -8.19
N ASP A 34 20.01 -25.83 -8.72
CA ASP A 34 19.58 -27.05 -8.05
C ASP A 34 18.14 -26.94 -7.51
N ASP A 35 18.00 -26.81 -6.22
CA ASP A 35 16.72 -26.76 -5.51
C ASP A 35 16.44 -25.40 -4.80
N ALA A 36 17.18 -24.34 -5.17
CA ALA A 36 17.02 -23.06 -4.50
C ALA A 36 17.30 -21.82 -5.36
N LEU A 37 16.59 -20.76 -5.02
CA LEU A 37 16.93 -19.38 -5.36
C LEU A 37 17.59 -18.72 -4.16
N VAL A 38 18.89 -18.37 -4.28
CA VAL A 38 19.66 -17.70 -3.24
C VAL A 38 19.87 -16.24 -3.64
N VAL A 39 19.49 -15.31 -2.77
CA VAL A 39 19.63 -13.88 -3.01
C VAL A 39 20.57 -13.27 -1.97
N SER A 40 21.53 -12.48 -2.47
CA SER A 40 22.53 -11.80 -1.66
C SER A 40 22.59 -10.31 -2.00
N TYR A 41 22.96 -9.50 -1.00
CA TYR A 41 23.17 -8.05 -1.13
C TYR A 41 24.62 -7.69 -0.81
N LYS A 42 25.19 -6.78 -1.59
CA LYS A 42 26.55 -6.26 -1.40
C LYS A 42 26.50 -4.95 -0.61
N GLY A 43 26.74 -5.05 0.68
CA GLY A 43 26.93 -3.91 1.58
C GLY A 43 28.39 -3.47 1.68
N SER A 44 28.68 -2.60 2.64
CA SER A 44 30.05 -2.13 2.93
C SER A 44 31.00 -3.24 3.40
N ALA A 45 30.46 -4.27 4.07
CA ALA A 45 31.21 -5.43 4.57
C ALA A 45 31.33 -6.57 3.54
N GLY A 46 30.86 -6.36 2.29
CA GLY A 46 30.85 -7.38 1.24
C GLY A 46 29.49 -8.00 0.99
N TRP A 47 29.46 -9.19 0.40
CA TRP A 47 28.22 -9.92 0.11
C TRP A 47 27.68 -10.61 1.37
N GLN A 48 26.38 -10.43 1.64
CA GLN A 48 25.64 -11.17 2.66
C GLN A 48 24.41 -11.82 2.05
N THR A 49 24.08 -13.03 2.42
CA THR A 49 22.85 -13.71 2.01
C THR A 49 21.66 -13.06 2.70
N ILE A 50 20.65 -12.70 1.92
CA ILE A 50 19.39 -12.13 2.41
C ILE A 50 18.38 -13.23 2.61
N TYR A 51 18.16 -14.08 1.59
CA TYR A 51 17.26 -15.22 1.72
C TYR A 51 17.66 -16.39 0.82
N ARG A 52 17.14 -17.56 1.18
CA ARG A 52 17.13 -18.77 0.36
C ARG A 52 15.68 -19.23 0.21
N ALA A 53 15.15 -19.26 -1.02
CA ALA A 53 13.85 -19.83 -1.32
C ALA A 53 14.00 -21.23 -1.91
N SER A 54 13.24 -22.21 -1.41
CA SER A 54 13.21 -23.57 -1.95
C SER A 54 12.42 -23.59 -3.26
N VAL A 55 13.08 -23.97 -4.35
CA VAL A 55 12.48 -24.16 -5.68
C VAL A 55 13.08 -25.43 -6.28
N PRO A 56 12.42 -26.57 -6.12
CA PRO A 56 12.98 -27.85 -6.54
C PRO A 56 13.18 -27.96 -8.06
N GLY A 57 14.30 -28.58 -8.46
CA GLY A 57 14.57 -29.00 -9.83
C GLY A 57 14.86 -27.87 -10.80
N ILE A 58 15.51 -26.78 -10.37
CA ILE A 58 15.94 -25.70 -11.26
C ILE A 58 17.01 -26.24 -12.22
N GLN A 59 16.73 -26.13 -13.52
CA GLN A 59 17.65 -26.38 -14.60
C GLN A 59 18.18 -25.06 -15.17
N GLY A 60 19.26 -25.08 -15.93
CA GLY A 60 19.81 -23.88 -16.51
C GLY A 60 18.80 -23.09 -17.38
N GLY A 61 19.03 -21.81 -17.51
CA GLY A 61 18.14 -20.90 -18.21
C GLY A 61 18.84 -19.83 -19.05
N SER A 62 18.05 -19.00 -19.71
CA SER A 62 18.51 -17.83 -20.47
C SER A 62 18.36 -16.54 -19.65
N GLU A 63 19.31 -15.61 -19.83
CA GLU A 63 19.26 -14.27 -19.21
C GLU A 63 19.06 -13.19 -20.29
N HIS A 64 18.25 -12.18 -19.99
CA HIS A 64 18.10 -10.99 -20.82
C HIS A 64 17.86 -9.74 -19.97
N LYS A 65 18.12 -8.57 -20.57
CA LYS A 65 17.85 -7.29 -19.95
C LYS A 65 16.42 -6.87 -20.25
N ILE A 66 15.73 -6.33 -19.25
CA ILE A 66 14.41 -5.74 -19.41
C ILE A 66 14.40 -4.29 -18.97
N VAL A 67 13.53 -3.50 -19.59
CA VAL A 67 13.19 -2.14 -19.19
C VAL A 67 11.69 -2.10 -18.97
N THR A 68 11.27 -1.61 -17.82
CA THR A 68 9.86 -1.37 -17.50
C THR A 68 9.67 0.13 -17.40
N GLU A 69 8.81 0.68 -18.23
CA GLU A 69 8.46 2.12 -18.23
C GLU A 69 6.94 2.26 -18.28
N TYR A 70 6.39 3.06 -17.37
CA TYR A 70 4.94 3.30 -17.28
C TYR A 70 4.62 4.51 -16.41
N ASP A 71 3.41 5.04 -16.60
CA ASP A 71 2.85 6.10 -15.78
C ASP A 71 1.77 5.53 -14.85
N MET A 72 1.67 6.12 -13.66
CA MET A 72 0.64 5.86 -12.65
C MET A 72 -0.26 7.09 -12.49
N ILE A 73 -1.52 6.88 -12.13
CA ILE A 73 -2.47 7.97 -11.80
C ILE A 73 -2.34 8.34 -10.33
N THR A 74 -2.11 7.36 -9.47
CA THR A 74 -1.90 7.51 -8.03
C THR A 74 -0.58 6.87 -7.63
N GLY A 75 -0.14 7.12 -6.39
CA GLY A 75 1.03 6.45 -5.85
C GLY A 75 2.18 7.39 -5.48
N LYS A 76 3.21 6.79 -4.94
CA LYS A 76 4.42 7.49 -4.46
C LYS A 76 5.33 8.03 -5.56
N ARG A 77 5.11 7.61 -6.81
CA ARG A 77 5.83 8.06 -8.01
C ARG A 77 4.94 7.87 -9.24
N LEU A 78 4.69 8.96 -9.98
CA LEU A 78 3.78 8.93 -11.13
C LEU A 78 4.46 8.43 -12.41
N HIS A 79 5.74 8.72 -12.61
CA HIS A 79 6.51 8.21 -13.76
C HIS A 79 7.58 7.25 -13.29
N ILE A 80 7.54 6.02 -13.77
CA ILE A 80 8.46 4.95 -13.40
C ILE A 80 9.22 4.48 -14.63
N SER A 81 10.55 4.42 -14.51
CA SER A 81 11.45 3.80 -15.49
C SER A 81 12.47 2.97 -14.74
N LYS A 82 12.45 1.66 -14.92
CA LYS A 82 13.27 0.67 -14.21
C LYS A 82 13.99 -0.24 -15.18
N LYS A 83 15.23 -0.56 -14.87
CA LYS A 83 16.03 -1.57 -15.56
C LYS A 83 16.17 -2.80 -14.66
N ALA A 84 16.07 -3.97 -15.26
CA ALA A 84 16.32 -5.23 -14.56
C ALA A 84 16.96 -6.26 -15.48
N LYS A 85 17.41 -7.35 -14.90
CA LYS A 85 17.76 -8.57 -15.60
C LYS A 85 16.73 -9.63 -15.27
N GLU A 86 16.25 -10.35 -16.29
CA GLU A 86 15.35 -11.47 -16.13
C GLU A 86 16.05 -12.76 -16.54
N SER A 87 15.93 -13.83 -15.74
CA SER A 87 16.21 -15.20 -16.21
C SER A 87 14.94 -16.01 -16.29
N ILE A 88 14.93 -16.91 -17.28
CA ILE A 88 13.90 -17.91 -17.49
C ILE A 88 14.58 -19.26 -17.36
N ASN A 89 14.34 -19.93 -16.23
CA ASN A 89 14.97 -21.19 -15.87
C ASN A 89 13.95 -22.32 -16.02
N ALA A 90 14.32 -23.41 -16.72
CA ALA A 90 13.48 -24.59 -16.79
C ALA A 90 13.40 -25.27 -15.42
N LEU A 91 12.24 -25.86 -15.10
CA LEU A 91 12.05 -26.72 -13.94
C LEU A 91 11.92 -28.17 -14.35
N GLN A 92 12.45 -29.08 -13.56
CA GLN A 92 12.36 -30.53 -13.81
C GLN A 92 10.90 -31.00 -13.87
N SER A 93 10.00 -30.32 -13.18
CA SER A 93 8.55 -30.54 -13.25
C SER A 93 7.90 -30.16 -14.58
N GLY A 94 8.65 -29.62 -15.55
CA GLY A 94 8.17 -29.21 -16.87
C GLY A 94 7.69 -27.76 -16.98
N GLY A 95 7.73 -26.98 -15.88
CA GLY A 95 7.46 -25.55 -15.85
C GLY A 95 8.72 -24.70 -16.01
N ILE A 96 8.57 -23.40 -15.71
CA ILE A 96 9.68 -22.44 -15.66
C ILE A 96 9.65 -21.61 -14.38
N LEU A 97 10.84 -21.22 -13.93
CA LEU A 97 11.04 -20.19 -12.91
C LEU A 97 11.53 -18.92 -13.61
N LYS A 98 10.75 -17.85 -13.52
CA LYS A 98 11.18 -16.50 -13.90
C LYS A 98 11.77 -15.80 -12.69
N VAL A 99 12.94 -15.17 -12.84
CA VAL A 99 13.57 -14.37 -11.80
C VAL A 99 13.94 -13.02 -12.40
N ARG A 100 13.51 -11.92 -11.79
CA ARG A 100 13.85 -10.55 -12.14
C ARG A 100 14.68 -9.93 -11.03
N VAL A 101 15.81 -9.34 -11.39
CA VAL A 101 16.71 -8.66 -10.45
C VAL A 101 16.80 -7.18 -10.80
N TYR A 102 16.21 -6.35 -9.94
CA TYR A 102 16.19 -4.89 -10.01
C TYR A 102 17.27 -4.30 -9.09
N ASP A 103 17.50 -2.99 -9.17
CA ASP A 103 18.46 -2.28 -8.30
C ASP A 103 17.99 -2.20 -6.83
N ASP A 104 16.69 -2.36 -6.60
CA ASP A 104 16.01 -2.26 -5.32
C ASP A 104 15.31 -3.56 -4.89
N GLY A 105 15.54 -4.68 -5.58
CA GLY A 105 14.96 -5.96 -5.15
C GLY A 105 14.96 -7.07 -6.18
N VAL A 106 14.36 -8.18 -5.79
CA VAL A 106 14.21 -9.39 -6.61
C VAL A 106 12.74 -9.82 -6.63
N ALA A 107 12.29 -10.26 -7.79
CA ALA A 107 10.99 -10.90 -7.96
C ALA A 107 11.16 -12.28 -8.61
N PHE A 108 10.37 -13.27 -8.16
CA PHE A 108 10.32 -14.56 -8.82
C PHE A 108 8.89 -15.06 -8.99
N GLN A 109 8.67 -15.84 -10.05
CA GLN A 109 7.36 -16.40 -10.41
C GLN A 109 7.55 -17.79 -11.00
N LYS A 110 6.73 -18.75 -10.58
CA LYS A 110 6.63 -20.07 -11.20
C LYS A 110 5.52 -20.05 -12.27
N VAL A 111 5.81 -20.63 -13.43
CA VAL A 111 4.84 -20.79 -14.52
C VAL A 111 4.85 -22.25 -14.95
N SER A 112 3.70 -22.91 -14.98
CA SER A 112 3.55 -24.30 -15.42
C SER A 112 3.15 -24.36 -16.88
N ARG A 113 3.45 -25.47 -17.57
CA ARG A 113 2.93 -25.78 -18.90
C ARG A 113 1.47 -26.20 -18.87
N GLU A 114 1.07 -26.88 -17.82
CA GLU A 114 -0.32 -27.21 -17.51
C GLU A 114 -0.79 -26.31 -16.37
N SER A 115 -2.12 -26.17 -16.19
CA SER A 115 -2.62 -25.49 -14.99
C SER A 115 -1.90 -26.09 -13.79
N LEU A 116 -1.26 -25.26 -12.98
CA LEU A 116 -0.65 -25.70 -11.74
C LEU A 116 -1.79 -26.26 -10.89
N GLY A 117 -2.10 -27.55 -11.03
CA GLY A 117 -3.13 -28.21 -10.26
C GLY A 117 -2.81 -28.11 -8.77
N TYR A 118 -3.13 -26.98 -8.17
CA TYR A 118 -2.96 -26.77 -6.74
C TYR A 118 -4.06 -27.50 -5.97
N ASN A 119 -3.74 -28.68 -5.49
CA ASN A 119 -4.36 -29.18 -4.29
C ASN A 119 -3.67 -28.46 -3.10
N GLY A 120 -4.07 -27.21 -2.85
CA GLY A 120 -3.84 -26.52 -1.61
C GLY A 120 -2.55 -25.72 -1.51
N GLU A 121 -1.35 -26.07 -1.64
CA GLU A 121 -0.23 -25.29 -1.12
C GLU A 121 0.86 -25.05 -2.14
N GLU A 122 1.11 -23.77 -2.52
CA GLU A 122 2.40 -23.43 -3.12
C GLU A 122 3.47 -23.56 -2.02
N GLU A 123 4.10 -24.71 -1.92
CA GLU A 123 5.18 -24.91 -0.96
C GLU A 123 6.47 -24.26 -1.46
N THR A 124 6.61 -22.98 -1.18
CA THR A 124 7.91 -22.32 -1.24
C THR A 124 8.34 -21.99 0.18
N THR A 125 9.30 -22.73 0.71
CA THR A 125 9.95 -22.37 1.97
C THR A 125 10.96 -21.27 1.72
N ILE A 126 10.92 -20.21 2.54
CA ILE A 126 11.87 -19.11 2.50
C ILE A 126 12.61 -19.00 3.83
N ASP A 127 13.93 -19.09 3.77
CA ASP A 127 14.83 -18.95 4.93
C ASP A 127 15.34 -17.51 5.00
N LEU A 128 14.94 -16.81 6.05
CA LEU A 128 15.27 -15.43 6.41
C LEU A 128 15.99 -15.39 7.78
N SER A 129 16.51 -16.52 8.25
CA SER A 129 17.07 -16.70 9.59
C SER A 129 18.31 -15.85 9.89
N SER A 130 18.94 -15.25 8.87
CA SER A 130 20.04 -14.29 9.04
C SER A 130 19.59 -12.87 9.40
N ALA A 131 18.27 -12.59 9.41
CA ALA A 131 17.73 -11.32 9.88
C ALA A 131 17.91 -11.16 11.40
N THR A 132 18.24 -9.94 11.81
CA THR A 132 18.45 -9.57 13.23
C THR A 132 17.20 -9.02 13.90
N ASN A 133 16.34 -8.36 13.13
CA ASN A 133 15.05 -7.86 13.59
C ASN A 133 13.97 -8.10 12.54
N THR A 134 12.71 -8.21 13.01
CA THR A 134 11.54 -8.47 12.17
C THR A 134 10.38 -7.57 12.59
N TRP A 135 9.54 -7.19 11.62
CA TRP A 135 8.23 -6.56 11.83
C TRP A 135 7.20 -7.39 11.07
N LEU A 136 6.48 -8.21 11.81
CA LEU A 136 5.48 -9.14 11.30
C LEU A 136 4.10 -8.78 11.84
N MET A 137 3.09 -8.79 10.98
CA MET A 137 1.71 -8.61 11.37
C MET A 137 1.00 -9.97 11.39
N LYS A 138 0.28 -10.28 12.45
CA LYS A 138 -0.61 -11.45 12.49
C LYS A 138 -1.64 -11.35 11.37
N TRP A 139 -1.89 -12.44 10.69
CA TRP A 139 -2.88 -12.46 9.63
C TRP A 139 -4.29 -12.19 10.17
N SER A 140 -5.06 -11.40 9.43
CA SER A 140 -6.50 -11.14 9.66
C SER A 140 -7.18 -10.89 8.31
N ASP A 141 -8.50 -11.11 8.26
CA ASP A 141 -9.29 -11.01 7.03
C ASP A 141 -9.21 -9.62 6.37
N GLY A 142 -9.26 -8.57 7.16
CA GLY A 142 -9.17 -7.16 6.71
C GLY A 142 -7.75 -6.62 6.63
N ALA A 143 -6.72 -7.44 6.91
CA ALA A 143 -5.32 -7.01 7.03
C ALA A 143 -5.11 -5.84 8.01
N GLU A 144 -5.95 -5.75 9.04
CA GLU A 144 -5.89 -4.75 10.10
C GLU A 144 -5.11 -5.28 11.29
N GLY A 145 -3.99 -4.68 11.57
CA GLY A 145 -3.12 -5.13 12.65
C GLY A 145 -1.87 -4.27 12.84
N PHE A 146 -1.14 -4.59 13.90
CA PHE A 146 0.14 -3.95 14.21
C PHE A 146 1.31 -4.76 13.65
N PHE A 147 2.43 -4.09 13.40
CA PHE A 147 3.71 -4.67 13.03
C PHE A 147 4.71 -4.56 14.20
N PRO A 148 4.57 -5.35 15.27
CA PRO A 148 5.49 -5.26 16.39
C PRO A 148 6.88 -5.75 16.03
N LYS A 149 7.92 -5.08 16.56
CA LYS A 149 9.31 -5.50 16.39
C LYS A 149 9.56 -6.81 17.15
N ASN A 150 10.18 -7.79 16.48
CA ASN A 150 10.62 -9.06 17.07
C ASN A 150 9.52 -9.82 17.83
N GLN A 151 8.30 -9.84 17.28
CA GLN A 151 7.25 -10.66 17.85
C GLN A 151 7.67 -12.14 17.86
N PRO A 152 7.51 -12.85 18.98
CA PRO A 152 7.80 -14.29 19.04
C PRO A 152 6.97 -15.07 18.00
N THR A 153 7.64 -15.98 17.31
CA THR A 153 7.02 -16.86 16.31
C THR A 153 7.00 -18.30 16.81
N LYS A 154 5.90 -19.01 16.55
CA LYS A 154 5.77 -20.45 16.82
C LYS A 154 5.44 -21.16 15.53
N GLN A 155 5.80 -22.43 15.42
CA GLN A 155 5.43 -23.26 14.27
C GLN A 155 3.91 -23.19 14.04
N GLY A 156 3.51 -22.92 12.79
CA GLY A 156 2.12 -22.77 12.39
C GLY A 156 1.53 -21.37 12.57
N ASP A 157 2.24 -20.44 13.21
CA ASP A 157 1.78 -19.03 13.24
C ASP A 157 1.66 -18.48 11.82
N ARG A 158 0.52 -17.85 11.53
CA ARG A 158 0.20 -17.23 10.24
C ARG A 158 0.42 -15.71 10.28
N TRP A 159 1.13 -15.19 9.28
CA TRP A 159 1.50 -13.77 9.16
C TRP A 159 1.04 -13.22 7.82
N SER A 160 0.58 -11.99 7.84
CA SER A 160 0.29 -11.24 6.62
C SER A 160 1.57 -10.77 5.93
N VAL A 161 1.49 -10.52 4.63
CA VAL A 161 2.46 -9.70 3.91
C VAL A 161 1.90 -8.28 3.78
N PRO A 162 2.76 -7.22 3.77
CA PRO A 162 4.20 -7.26 3.74
C PRO A 162 4.82 -7.63 5.08
N ALA A 163 6.02 -8.21 5.04
CA ALA A 163 6.84 -8.53 6.21
C ALA A 163 8.22 -7.90 6.07
N LEU A 164 8.66 -7.11 7.08
CA LEU A 164 9.93 -6.40 7.05
C LEU A 164 10.97 -7.11 7.93
N PHE A 165 12.19 -7.20 7.40
CA PHE A 165 13.34 -7.84 8.02
C PHE A 165 14.55 -6.90 8.00
N GLU A 166 15.28 -6.82 9.09
CA GLU A 166 16.54 -6.09 9.21
C GLU A 166 17.71 -7.08 9.32
N TYR A 167 18.78 -6.78 8.62
CA TYR A 167 20.02 -7.55 8.60
C TYR A 167 21.18 -6.71 9.11
N PRO A 168 22.35 -7.31 9.42
CA PRO A 168 23.54 -6.55 9.79
C PRO A 168 23.87 -5.43 8.77
N ASN A 169 24.51 -4.36 9.25
CA ASN A 169 24.96 -3.21 8.47
C ASN A 169 23.82 -2.36 7.85
N ASN A 170 22.69 -2.26 8.54
CA ASN A 170 21.53 -1.47 8.12
C ASN A 170 20.99 -1.86 6.73
N VAL A 171 21.00 -3.14 6.43
CA VAL A 171 20.34 -3.70 5.26
C VAL A 171 18.97 -4.19 5.65
N PHE A 172 17.97 -3.88 4.84
CA PHE A 172 16.58 -4.25 5.06
C PHE A 172 16.04 -5.05 3.88
N ALA A 173 15.07 -5.90 4.15
CA ALA A 173 14.32 -6.61 3.12
C ALA A 173 12.83 -6.62 3.47
N LEU A 174 11.98 -6.27 2.50
CA LEU A 174 10.53 -6.32 2.63
C LEU A 174 9.97 -7.39 1.70
N LEU A 175 9.44 -8.46 2.29
CA LEU A 175 8.77 -9.53 1.56
C LEU A 175 7.31 -9.18 1.29
N HIS A 176 6.88 -9.32 0.04
CA HIS A 176 5.49 -9.13 -0.38
C HIS A 176 5.20 -9.99 -1.63
N GLU A 177 3.99 -9.87 -2.16
CA GLU A 177 3.62 -10.43 -3.45
C GLU A 177 2.96 -9.39 -4.35
N ALA A 178 2.90 -9.67 -5.66
CA ALA A 178 2.28 -8.79 -6.63
C ALA A 178 1.63 -9.57 -7.77
N ASN A 179 0.77 -8.89 -8.52
CA ASN A 179 0.09 -9.42 -9.69
C ASN A 179 -0.84 -10.59 -9.36
N VAL A 180 -1.69 -10.42 -8.37
CA VAL A 180 -2.80 -11.33 -8.10
C VAL A 180 -3.88 -11.08 -9.15
N MET A 181 -4.21 -12.09 -9.94
CA MET A 181 -5.23 -12.05 -11.00
C MET A 181 -6.39 -12.97 -10.64
N HIS A 182 -7.43 -13.05 -11.49
CA HIS A 182 -8.66 -13.82 -11.18
C HIS A 182 -8.42 -15.27 -10.77
N GLU A 183 -7.37 -15.91 -11.31
CA GLU A 183 -7.06 -17.30 -11.02
C GLU A 183 -6.23 -17.51 -9.77
N ASN A 184 -5.74 -16.41 -9.16
CA ASN A 184 -4.84 -16.48 -8.03
C ASN A 184 -5.59 -16.28 -6.71
N ALA A 185 -5.14 -17.00 -5.67
CA ALA A 185 -5.32 -16.61 -4.29
C ALA A 185 -4.11 -15.79 -3.83
N ALA A 186 -4.28 -14.96 -2.81
CA ALA A 186 -3.18 -14.24 -2.21
C ALA A 186 -2.41 -15.11 -1.20
N CYS A 187 -1.15 -14.77 -0.93
CA CYS A 187 -0.32 -15.54 -0.01
C CYS A 187 -0.21 -14.94 1.38
N SER A 188 0.06 -15.81 2.34
CA SER A 188 0.49 -15.47 3.69
C SER A 188 1.72 -16.31 4.08
N LEU A 189 2.37 -15.97 5.20
CA LEU A 189 3.54 -16.69 5.69
C LEU A 189 3.16 -17.56 6.88
N TYR A 190 3.66 -18.80 6.90
CA TYR A 190 3.51 -19.70 8.04
C TYR A 190 4.88 -20.02 8.63
N SER A 191 5.05 -19.74 9.91
CA SER A 191 6.29 -20.08 10.62
C SER A 191 6.53 -21.58 10.63
N THR A 192 7.78 -22.01 10.30
CA THR A 192 8.21 -23.40 10.44
C THR A 192 8.75 -23.67 11.86
N ALA A 193 9.23 -24.88 12.11
CA ALA A 193 9.94 -25.20 13.34
C ALA A 193 11.30 -24.48 13.46
N LYS A 194 11.88 -24.04 12.35
CA LYS A 194 13.14 -23.30 12.30
C LYS A 194 12.88 -21.80 12.44
N GLN A 195 13.50 -21.17 13.41
CA GLN A 195 13.41 -19.74 13.65
C GLN A 195 13.84 -18.96 12.39
N GLY A 196 13.01 -17.98 11.96
CA GLY A 196 13.27 -17.14 10.79
C GLY A 196 13.03 -17.83 9.44
N GLU A 197 12.47 -19.03 9.43
CA GLU A 197 12.06 -19.73 8.23
C GLU A 197 10.54 -19.79 8.14
N PHE A 198 10.01 -19.53 6.93
CA PHE A 198 8.58 -19.48 6.68
C PHE A 198 8.21 -20.31 5.44
N ARG A 199 7.01 -20.88 5.45
CA ARG A 199 6.34 -21.35 4.23
C ARG A 199 5.50 -20.21 3.67
N ILE A 200 5.62 -19.95 2.39
CA ILE A 200 4.71 -19.09 1.64
C ILE A 200 3.55 -19.96 1.20
N VAL A 201 2.34 -19.64 1.67
CA VAL A 201 1.13 -20.43 1.42
C VAL A 201 0.07 -19.54 0.81
N THR A 202 -0.53 -19.96 -0.30
CA THR A 202 -1.69 -19.28 -0.89
C THR A 202 -2.98 -19.73 -0.21
N ASP A 203 -3.90 -18.80 -0.01
CA ASP A 203 -5.20 -19.05 0.60
C ASP A 203 -6.18 -19.57 -0.47
N GLN A 204 -6.39 -20.89 -0.55
CA GLN A 204 -6.99 -21.52 -1.71
C GLN A 204 -8.47 -21.90 -1.58
N ASN A 205 -9.18 -21.74 -2.69
CA ASN A 205 -10.36 -22.52 -3.07
C ASN A 205 -10.27 -22.90 -4.56
N GLU A 206 -9.90 -24.15 -4.85
CA GLU A 206 -10.15 -24.97 -6.04
C GLU A 206 -9.91 -24.41 -7.46
N GLN A 207 -9.38 -23.21 -7.70
CA GLN A 207 -9.07 -22.76 -9.05
C GLN A 207 -7.57 -22.86 -9.36
N PHE A 208 -7.25 -23.12 -10.63
CA PHE A 208 -5.89 -23.44 -11.08
C PHE A 208 -5.32 -22.27 -11.89
N ALA A 209 -4.32 -21.59 -11.35
CA ALA A 209 -3.56 -20.61 -12.11
C ALA A 209 -2.42 -21.28 -12.89
N LYS A 210 -2.18 -20.84 -14.14
CA LYS A 210 -0.99 -21.25 -14.92
C LYS A 210 0.30 -20.63 -14.40
N ALA A 211 0.20 -19.47 -13.77
CA ALA A 211 1.32 -18.77 -13.19
C ALA A 211 1.01 -18.43 -11.73
N SER A 212 1.99 -18.59 -10.86
CA SER A 212 1.89 -18.07 -9.49
C SER A 212 1.87 -16.53 -9.52
N THR A 213 1.47 -15.89 -8.42
CA THR A 213 1.77 -14.48 -8.20
C THR A 213 3.29 -14.26 -8.17
N TRP A 214 3.75 -13.04 -8.43
CA TRP A 214 5.14 -12.69 -8.19
C TRP A 214 5.41 -12.61 -6.69
N LYS A 215 6.36 -13.39 -6.20
CA LYS A 215 6.93 -13.19 -4.86
C LYS A 215 8.03 -12.16 -4.99
N ILE A 216 7.93 -11.07 -4.24
CA ILE A 216 8.85 -9.94 -4.35
C ILE A 216 9.56 -9.68 -3.04
N MET A 217 10.83 -9.32 -3.13
CA MET A 217 11.64 -8.90 -2.01
C MET A 217 12.33 -7.58 -2.36
N MET A 218 11.90 -6.47 -1.75
CA MET A 218 12.60 -5.19 -1.83
C MET A 218 13.81 -5.23 -0.91
N ILE A 219 15.00 -4.87 -1.38
CA ILE A 219 16.27 -5.09 -0.65
C ILE A 219 17.17 -3.87 -0.75
N GLY A 220 17.73 -3.45 0.38
CA GLY A 220 18.72 -2.39 0.44
C GLY A 220 18.72 -1.62 1.75
N SER A 221 19.03 -0.33 1.71
CA SER A 221 18.76 0.58 2.84
C SER A 221 17.27 0.77 3.05
N LEU A 222 16.84 1.33 4.18
CA LEU A 222 15.43 1.71 4.38
C LEU A 222 14.92 2.63 3.25
N SER A 223 15.77 3.53 2.72
CA SER A 223 15.40 4.37 1.57
C SER A 223 15.13 3.53 0.32
N ASP A 224 15.97 2.54 0.02
CA ASP A 224 15.78 1.66 -1.14
C ASP A 224 14.46 0.89 -1.03
N VAL A 225 14.10 0.42 0.18
CA VAL A 225 12.85 -0.29 0.45
C VAL A 225 11.63 0.63 0.33
N VAL A 226 11.63 1.77 1.04
CA VAL A 226 10.50 2.71 1.07
C VAL A 226 10.20 3.32 -0.29
N GLU A 227 11.25 3.63 -1.06
CA GLU A 227 11.15 4.27 -2.38
C GLU A 227 10.91 3.28 -3.53
N SER A 228 10.97 1.97 -3.26
CA SER A 228 10.78 0.91 -4.25
C SER A 228 9.36 0.94 -4.83
N THR A 229 9.26 0.67 -6.13
CA THR A 229 8.01 0.48 -6.87
C THR A 229 7.81 -0.98 -7.30
N LEU A 230 8.58 -1.91 -6.73
CA LEU A 230 8.66 -3.30 -7.18
C LEU A 230 7.28 -4.00 -7.25
N THR A 231 6.34 -3.66 -6.35
CA THR A 231 4.96 -4.17 -6.40
C THR A 231 4.27 -3.87 -7.73
N THR A 232 4.43 -2.64 -8.24
CA THR A 232 3.83 -2.23 -9.52
C THR A 232 4.73 -2.57 -10.72
N ASP A 233 6.06 -2.63 -10.55
CA ASP A 233 7.00 -2.94 -11.66
C ASP A 233 6.75 -4.33 -12.28
N VAL A 234 6.33 -5.31 -11.47
CA VAL A 234 6.06 -6.69 -11.92
C VAL A 234 4.58 -6.97 -12.19
N SER A 235 3.69 -6.01 -11.93
CA SER A 235 2.26 -6.17 -12.16
C SER A 235 1.89 -5.98 -13.63
N THR A 236 0.78 -6.58 -14.01
CA THR A 236 0.19 -6.44 -15.35
C THR A 236 -0.05 -4.96 -15.68
N PRO A 237 0.29 -4.51 -16.89
CA PRO A 237 -0.04 -3.16 -17.34
C PRO A 237 -1.53 -2.84 -17.23
N CYS A 238 -1.88 -1.55 -17.27
CA CYS A 238 -3.27 -1.09 -17.23
C CYS A 238 -4.14 -1.81 -18.27
N LEU A 239 -5.26 -2.35 -17.81
CA LEU A 239 -6.25 -3.05 -18.65
C LEU A 239 -7.44 -2.15 -19.01
N LEU A 240 -7.55 -0.95 -18.46
CA LEU A 240 -8.61 -0.01 -18.80
C LEU A 240 -8.29 0.74 -20.09
N SER A 241 -9.26 0.88 -20.96
CA SER A 241 -9.11 1.59 -22.24
C SER A 241 -9.11 3.11 -22.11
N ASP A 242 -9.79 3.63 -21.07
CA ASP A 242 -9.84 5.06 -20.72
C ASP A 242 -9.66 5.24 -19.21
N THR A 243 -8.76 6.09 -18.82
CA THR A 243 -8.45 6.44 -17.43
C THR A 243 -8.54 7.93 -17.15
N SER A 244 -8.93 8.73 -18.14
CA SER A 244 -8.96 10.21 -18.07
C SER A 244 -9.93 10.75 -17.03
N TRP A 245 -10.95 9.99 -16.66
CA TRP A 245 -11.96 10.32 -15.65
C TRP A 245 -11.50 10.09 -14.22
N ILE A 246 -10.43 9.31 -14.00
CA ILE A 246 -9.91 8.97 -12.68
C ILE A 246 -9.16 10.17 -12.11
N GLN A 247 -9.63 10.68 -10.97
CA GLN A 247 -9.01 11.83 -10.31
C GLN A 247 -8.72 11.48 -8.86
N PRO A 248 -7.45 11.52 -8.42
CA PRO A 248 -7.11 11.43 -7.00
C PRO A 248 -7.48 12.71 -6.25
N GLY A 249 -7.74 12.61 -4.94
CA GLY A 249 -8.10 13.79 -4.15
C GLY A 249 -8.36 13.51 -2.68
N VAL A 250 -8.64 14.57 -1.93
CA VAL A 250 -8.99 14.51 -0.51
C VAL A 250 -10.50 14.51 -0.36
N ALA A 251 -11.03 13.72 0.56
CA ALA A 251 -12.45 13.62 0.85
C ALA A 251 -12.77 14.03 2.30
N SER A 252 -13.87 14.73 2.50
CA SER A 252 -14.52 14.76 3.82
C SER A 252 -15.24 13.44 4.07
N TRP A 253 -15.28 12.98 5.30
CA TRP A 253 -15.74 11.64 5.61
C TRP A 253 -16.76 11.62 6.75
N VAL A 254 -18.01 11.19 6.43
CA VAL A 254 -19.17 11.19 7.31
C VAL A 254 -19.25 9.91 8.14
N TYR A 255 -18.29 9.66 9.01
CA TYR A 255 -18.35 8.48 9.87
C TYR A 255 -17.76 8.73 11.26
N TRP A 256 -16.50 9.13 11.30
CA TRP A 256 -15.66 9.06 12.49
C TRP A 256 -16.24 9.77 13.72
N ALA A 257 -16.82 10.94 13.54
CA ALA A 257 -17.31 11.77 14.64
C ALA A 257 -18.71 11.41 15.12
N TYR A 258 -19.54 10.83 14.26
CA TYR A 258 -20.97 10.61 14.52
C TYR A 258 -21.36 9.15 14.61
N ASN A 259 -20.39 8.22 14.54
CA ASN A 259 -20.60 6.78 14.55
C ASN A 259 -21.68 6.37 13.53
N HIS A 260 -21.31 6.42 12.26
CA HIS A 260 -22.08 6.32 11.02
C HIS A 260 -22.57 7.66 10.47
N GLY A 261 -23.65 8.26 10.94
CA GLY A 261 -24.12 9.61 10.59
C GLY A 261 -24.70 9.77 9.17
N SER A 262 -24.53 8.81 8.26
CA SER A 262 -24.99 8.92 6.88
C SER A 262 -26.48 8.59 6.67
N ASP A 263 -27.17 8.20 7.70
CA ASP A 263 -28.62 8.10 7.76
C ASP A 263 -29.32 9.46 8.04
N ASP A 264 -28.52 10.54 8.15
CA ASP A 264 -28.97 11.91 8.44
C ASP A 264 -28.46 12.89 7.36
N TYR A 265 -29.39 13.42 6.58
CA TYR A 265 -29.10 14.37 5.51
C TYR A 265 -28.38 15.64 6.01
N ASP A 266 -28.76 16.16 7.18
CA ASP A 266 -28.18 17.40 7.71
C ASP A 266 -26.73 17.20 8.16
N ILE A 267 -26.37 16.00 8.61
CA ILE A 267 -24.98 15.64 8.89
C ILE A 267 -24.18 15.57 7.58
N ILE A 268 -24.68 14.86 6.57
CA ILE A 268 -24.02 14.79 5.25
C ILE A 268 -23.81 16.19 4.66
N LYS A 269 -24.83 17.05 4.80
CA LYS A 269 -24.74 18.44 4.37
C LYS A 269 -23.60 19.19 5.03
N LYS A 270 -23.40 19.06 6.35
CA LYS A 270 -22.27 19.69 7.07
C LYS A 270 -20.91 19.26 6.53
N TYR A 271 -20.73 17.97 6.21
CA TYR A 271 -19.48 17.46 5.63
C TYR A 271 -19.29 17.92 4.17
N THR A 272 -20.37 18.07 3.42
CA THR A 272 -20.33 18.68 2.09
C THR A 272 -19.92 20.15 2.19
N ASP A 273 -20.52 20.91 3.12
CA ASP A 273 -20.19 22.33 3.37
C ASP A 273 -18.71 22.47 3.82
N MET A 274 -18.18 21.55 4.65
CA MET A 274 -16.77 21.46 4.99
C MET A 274 -15.91 21.24 3.75
N ALA A 275 -16.28 20.30 2.88
CA ALA A 275 -15.54 20.05 1.64
C ALA A 275 -15.49 21.30 0.75
N VAL A 276 -16.59 22.07 0.65
CA VAL A 276 -16.63 23.37 -0.05
C VAL A 276 -15.65 24.36 0.60
N ALA A 277 -15.74 24.53 1.91
CA ALA A 277 -14.91 25.50 2.65
C ALA A 277 -13.41 25.20 2.55
N LEU A 278 -13.02 23.93 2.57
CA LEU A 278 -11.66 23.46 2.44
C LEU A 278 -11.24 23.18 0.98
N LYS A 279 -12.12 23.39 0.00
CA LYS A 279 -11.90 23.10 -1.43
C LYS A 279 -11.49 21.64 -1.68
N LEU A 280 -12.04 20.71 -0.91
CA LEU A 280 -11.83 19.30 -1.12
C LEU A 280 -12.67 18.83 -2.32
N PRO A 281 -12.14 17.96 -3.19
CA PRO A 281 -12.90 17.50 -4.36
C PRO A 281 -14.03 16.52 -4.03
N TYR A 282 -13.97 15.84 -2.85
CA TYR A 282 -14.86 14.73 -2.55
C TYR A 282 -15.54 14.86 -1.18
N VAL A 283 -16.71 14.23 -1.08
CA VAL A 283 -17.38 13.86 0.17
C VAL A 283 -17.70 12.37 0.12
N LEU A 284 -17.34 11.61 1.18
CA LEU A 284 -17.76 10.22 1.33
C LEU A 284 -19.00 10.16 2.22
N ILE A 285 -20.12 9.73 1.63
CA ILE A 285 -21.35 9.35 2.31
C ILE A 285 -21.18 7.88 2.71
N ASP A 286 -20.90 7.63 3.99
CA ASP A 286 -20.54 6.32 4.51
C ASP A 286 -21.78 5.42 4.75
N ALA A 287 -21.61 4.34 5.48
CA ALA A 287 -22.63 3.32 5.72
C ALA A 287 -23.99 3.86 6.19
N GLU A 288 -25.06 3.11 5.92
CA GLU A 288 -26.46 3.37 6.32
C GLU A 288 -27.20 4.47 5.55
N TRP A 289 -26.64 4.97 4.46
CA TRP A 289 -27.28 5.95 3.60
C TRP A 289 -28.60 5.48 2.97
N ASP A 290 -28.82 4.18 2.86
CA ASP A 290 -30.07 3.55 2.40
C ASP A 290 -31.21 3.58 3.43
N ARG A 291 -30.93 4.06 4.65
CA ARG A 291 -31.87 4.23 5.76
C ARG A 291 -32.07 5.69 6.14
N MET A 292 -31.86 6.60 5.20
CA MET A 292 -31.90 8.03 5.47
C MET A 292 -33.23 8.46 6.08
N LYS A 293 -33.15 9.27 7.12
CA LYS A 293 -34.26 9.76 7.93
C LYS A 293 -34.91 11.00 7.31
N ASN A 294 -36.02 11.44 7.90
CA ASN A 294 -36.66 12.74 7.65
C ASN A 294 -37.19 12.92 6.21
N GLY A 295 -37.55 11.83 5.53
CA GLY A 295 -38.10 11.88 4.18
C GLY A 295 -37.08 12.29 3.11
N LYS A 296 -35.83 12.29 3.41
CA LYS A 296 -34.70 12.51 2.50
C LYS A 296 -34.17 11.19 1.95
N THR A 297 -33.44 11.26 0.85
CA THR A 297 -32.78 10.11 0.21
C THR A 297 -31.31 10.40 -0.03
N VAL A 298 -30.53 9.36 -0.34
CA VAL A 298 -29.13 9.55 -0.75
C VAL A 298 -29.02 10.39 -2.04
N GLU A 299 -30.00 10.32 -2.92
CA GLU A 299 -30.05 11.13 -4.13
C GLU A 299 -30.17 12.63 -3.81
N ASP A 300 -30.94 13.01 -2.76
CA ASP A 300 -30.96 14.39 -2.26
C ASP A 300 -29.56 14.85 -1.81
N ALA A 301 -28.81 13.97 -1.09
CA ALA A 301 -27.48 14.28 -0.59
C ALA A 301 -26.44 14.35 -1.74
N VAL A 302 -26.52 13.42 -2.69
CA VAL A 302 -25.71 13.43 -3.92
C VAL A 302 -25.95 14.70 -4.72
N ASN A 303 -27.22 15.07 -4.95
CA ASN A 303 -27.60 16.30 -5.67
C ASN A 303 -27.08 17.55 -4.95
N TYR A 304 -27.15 17.59 -3.62
CA TYR A 304 -26.62 18.70 -2.84
C TYR A 304 -25.10 18.84 -3.02
N ALA A 305 -24.36 17.74 -2.96
CA ALA A 305 -22.91 17.75 -3.18
C ALA A 305 -22.55 18.25 -4.59
N LEU A 306 -23.22 17.73 -5.63
CA LEU A 306 -23.00 18.11 -7.03
C LEU A 306 -23.33 19.58 -7.29
N GLN A 307 -24.43 20.11 -6.73
CA GLN A 307 -24.80 21.52 -6.84
C GLN A 307 -23.76 22.46 -6.22
N ASN A 308 -22.98 21.98 -5.24
CA ASN A 308 -21.92 22.72 -4.60
C ASN A 308 -20.51 22.40 -5.18
N GLY A 309 -20.44 21.68 -6.30
CA GLY A 309 -19.18 21.35 -6.99
C GLY A 309 -18.35 20.26 -6.32
N ILE A 310 -18.93 19.52 -5.38
CA ILE A 310 -18.29 18.42 -4.66
C ILE A 310 -18.72 17.08 -5.28
N LYS A 311 -17.77 16.18 -5.53
CA LYS A 311 -18.03 14.84 -6.07
C LYS A 311 -18.39 13.88 -4.93
N PRO A 312 -19.58 13.28 -4.91
CA PRO A 312 -19.94 12.32 -3.88
C PRO A 312 -19.35 10.94 -4.14
N MET A 313 -18.89 10.30 -3.09
CA MET A 313 -18.62 8.87 -3.02
C MET A 313 -19.62 8.23 -2.05
N ILE A 314 -20.01 6.97 -2.27
CA ILE A 314 -20.93 6.24 -1.40
C ILE A 314 -20.37 4.88 -0.98
N TRP A 315 -20.82 4.40 0.17
CA TRP A 315 -20.34 3.19 0.81
C TRP A 315 -21.22 1.96 0.51
N TYR A 316 -20.62 0.80 0.43
CA TYR A 316 -21.29 -0.49 0.29
C TYR A 316 -20.65 -1.57 1.18
N ASN A 317 -21.48 -2.48 1.72
CA ASN A 317 -21.03 -3.76 2.24
C ASN A 317 -20.79 -4.71 1.05
N SER A 318 -19.63 -5.37 0.99
CA SER A 318 -19.31 -6.37 -0.03
C SER A 318 -20.26 -7.58 0.00
N SER A 319 -20.81 -7.87 1.20
CA SER A 319 -21.72 -8.97 1.49
C SER A 319 -21.12 -10.37 1.31
N VAL A 320 -19.80 -10.47 1.46
CA VAL A 320 -19.08 -11.76 1.45
C VAL A 320 -18.30 -12.02 2.75
N GLY A 321 -18.04 -10.97 3.56
CA GLY A 321 -17.40 -11.08 4.88
C GLY A 321 -18.40 -10.91 6.03
N TRP A 322 -18.23 -9.83 6.82
CA TRP A 322 -19.17 -9.53 7.90
C TRP A 322 -20.48 -8.97 7.32
N VAL A 323 -21.57 -9.72 7.50
CA VAL A 323 -22.91 -9.39 6.97
C VAL A 323 -23.95 -9.29 8.08
N ASP A 324 -24.03 -10.30 8.96
CA ASP A 324 -24.99 -10.31 10.04
C ASP A 324 -24.62 -9.26 11.10
N GLY A 325 -25.58 -8.37 11.39
CA GLY A 325 -25.34 -7.24 12.28
C GLY A 325 -24.48 -6.10 11.70
N ALA A 326 -23.91 -6.26 10.49
CA ALA A 326 -23.12 -5.22 9.85
C ALA A 326 -23.98 -4.07 9.30
N PRO A 327 -23.40 -2.88 9.09
CA PRO A 327 -24.06 -1.76 8.44
C PRO A 327 -24.58 -2.08 7.02
N THR A 328 -25.55 -1.30 6.56
CA THR A 328 -26.15 -1.39 5.21
C THR A 328 -25.63 -0.26 4.30
N PRO A 329 -25.81 -0.35 2.95
CA PRO A 329 -26.55 -1.35 2.17
C PRO A 329 -25.81 -2.70 2.02
N LYS A 330 -26.57 -3.77 1.93
CA LYS A 330 -26.09 -5.15 1.76
C LYS A 330 -26.69 -5.77 0.51
N TYR A 331 -26.01 -6.83 0.00
CA TYR A 331 -26.46 -7.68 -1.11
C TYR A 331 -26.72 -6.95 -2.43
N ARG A 332 -26.08 -5.78 -2.65
CA ARG A 332 -26.20 -5.00 -3.87
C ARG A 332 -25.09 -5.28 -4.89
N LEU A 333 -23.94 -5.79 -4.46
CA LEU A 333 -22.76 -5.93 -5.31
C LEU A 333 -22.30 -7.37 -5.53
N ASN A 334 -22.74 -8.31 -4.69
CA ASN A 334 -22.24 -9.70 -4.66
C ASN A 334 -22.68 -10.56 -5.85
N LYS A 335 -23.71 -10.17 -6.60
CA LYS A 335 -24.13 -10.82 -7.84
C LYS A 335 -23.82 -9.92 -9.04
N PRO A 336 -23.33 -10.50 -10.18
CA PRO A 336 -22.97 -9.68 -11.34
C PRO A 336 -24.09 -8.76 -11.84
N GLU A 337 -25.34 -9.29 -11.93
CA GLU A 337 -26.47 -8.54 -12.46
C GLU A 337 -26.91 -7.41 -11.53
N ASP A 338 -26.82 -7.63 -10.21
CA ASP A 338 -27.19 -6.62 -9.21
C ASP A 338 -26.12 -5.52 -9.17
N ARG A 339 -24.84 -5.90 -9.23
CA ARG A 339 -23.68 -5.00 -9.30
C ARG A 339 -23.73 -4.09 -10.54
N GLU A 340 -24.02 -4.66 -11.70
CA GLU A 340 -24.14 -3.89 -12.94
C GLU A 340 -25.27 -2.83 -12.85
N LYS A 341 -26.43 -3.21 -12.31
CA LYS A 341 -27.56 -2.28 -12.09
C LYS A 341 -27.22 -1.18 -11.08
N GLU A 342 -26.56 -1.56 -9.99
CA GLU A 342 -26.22 -0.64 -8.92
C GLU A 342 -25.19 0.39 -9.39
N PHE A 343 -24.13 -0.04 -10.09
CA PHE A 343 -23.11 0.88 -10.60
C PHE A 343 -23.65 1.76 -11.74
N ALA A 344 -24.51 1.23 -12.60
CA ALA A 344 -25.23 2.05 -13.59
C ALA A 344 -26.13 3.12 -12.93
N TRP A 345 -26.76 2.80 -11.80
CA TRP A 345 -27.51 3.77 -11.02
C TRP A 345 -26.60 4.81 -10.38
N CYS A 346 -25.46 4.41 -9.80
CA CYS A 346 -24.46 5.35 -9.27
C CYS A 346 -24.00 6.36 -10.32
N GLU A 347 -23.62 5.89 -11.51
CA GLU A 347 -23.22 6.76 -12.63
C GLU A 347 -24.36 7.72 -13.02
N LYS A 348 -25.58 7.22 -13.13
CA LYS A 348 -26.76 8.00 -13.50
C LYS A 348 -27.05 9.14 -12.54
N ILE A 349 -26.88 8.94 -11.23
CA ILE A 349 -27.12 9.98 -10.23
C ILE A 349 -25.90 10.88 -9.97
N GLY A 350 -24.75 10.59 -10.58
CA GLY A 350 -23.53 11.40 -10.51
C GLY A 350 -22.58 11.05 -9.35
N VAL A 351 -22.65 9.83 -8.80
CA VAL A 351 -21.65 9.30 -7.86
C VAL A 351 -20.32 9.15 -8.58
N ALA A 352 -19.23 9.60 -7.97
CA ALA A 352 -17.89 9.57 -8.56
C ALA A 352 -17.04 8.37 -8.11
N GLY A 353 -17.45 7.67 -7.08
CA GLY A 353 -16.72 6.51 -6.58
C GLY A 353 -17.45 5.77 -5.46
N VAL A 354 -16.94 4.62 -5.13
CA VAL A 354 -17.51 3.73 -4.11
C VAL A 354 -16.45 3.28 -3.11
N LYS A 355 -16.80 3.29 -1.82
CA LYS A 355 -16.09 2.58 -0.75
C LYS A 355 -16.79 1.25 -0.55
N ILE A 356 -16.07 0.13 -0.63
CA ILE A 356 -16.64 -1.21 -0.50
C ILE A 356 -15.91 -1.92 0.65
N ASP A 357 -16.68 -2.43 1.62
CA ASP A 357 -16.17 -2.85 2.91
C ASP A 357 -16.51 -4.30 3.27
N PHE A 358 -15.78 -4.88 4.23
CA PHE A 358 -16.03 -6.18 4.86
C PHE A 358 -15.89 -7.38 3.94
N PHE A 359 -14.71 -7.56 3.35
CA PHE A 359 -14.35 -8.76 2.60
C PHE A 359 -13.95 -9.91 3.53
N SER A 360 -13.96 -11.16 3.01
CA SER A 360 -13.69 -12.38 3.78
C SER A 360 -12.37 -13.03 3.39
N GLY A 361 -11.25 -12.43 3.81
CA GLY A 361 -9.92 -12.98 3.60
C GLY A 361 -9.41 -12.90 2.16
N GLU A 362 -8.45 -13.75 1.82
CA GLU A 362 -7.58 -13.61 0.65
C GLU A 362 -7.60 -14.84 -0.28
N ASN A 363 -8.67 -15.66 -0.21
CA ASN A 363 -8.84 -16.78 -1.13
C ASN A 363 -9.12 -16.30 -2.57
N ASN A 364 -8.99 -17.19 -3.54
CA ASN A 364 -9.14 -16.82 -4.95
C ASN A 364 -10.53 -16.29 -5.32
N MET A 365 -11.60 -16.74 -4.63
CA MET A 365 -12.94 -16.21 -4.87
C MET A 365 -13.05 -14.74 -4.49
N ASN A 366 -12.49 -14.36 -3.33
CA ASN A 366 -12.46 -12.96 -2.90
C ASN A 366 -11.55 -12.10 -3.78
N MET A 367 -10.39 -12.64 -4.20
CA MET A 367 -9.50 -11.91 -5.10
C MET A 367 -10.16 -11.67 -6.47
N ALA A 368 -10.79 -12.69 -7.03
CA ALA A 368 -11.57 -12.56 -8.27
C ALA A 368 -12.74 -11.57 -8.11
N TYR A 369 -13.46 -11.62 -6.99
CA TYR A 369 -14.55 -10.70 -6.72
C TYR A 369 -14.08 -9.25 -6.60
N CYS A 370 -12.93 -8.98 -5.96
CA CYS A 370 -12.34 -7.65 -5.95
C CYS A 370 -12.06 -7.15 -7.37
N ILE A 371 -11.49 -7.99 -8.23
CA ILE A 371 -11.20 -7.64 -9.63
C ILE A 371 -12.50 -7.39 -10.41
N ASP A 372 -13.50 -8.25 -10.26
CA ASP A 372 -14.82 -8.07 -10.87
C ASP A 372 -15.47 -6.73 -10.49
N LEU A 373 -15.33 -6.33 -9.21
CA LEU A 373 -15.80 -5.02 -8.73
C LEU A 373 -15.07 -3.88 -9.43
N LEU A 374 -13.73 -3.97 -9.57
CA LEU A 374 -12.93 -2.95 -10.25
C LEU A 374 -13.30 -2.82 -11.73
N GLU A 375 -13.47 -3.96 -12.43
CA GLU A 375 -13.83 -3.99 -13.85
C GLU A 375 -15.24 -3.44 -14.08
N CYS A 376 -16.21 -3.82 -13.25
CA CYS A 376 -17.58 -3.31 -13.35
C CYS A 376 -17.64 -1.81 -12.99
N ALA A 377 -16.97 -1.38 -11.93
CA ALA A 377 -16.91 0.04 -11.54
C ALA A 377 -16.28 0.91 -12.64
N ALA A 378 -15.24 0.40 -13.31
CA ALA A 378 -14.58 1.13 -14.40
C ALA A 378 -15.50 1.37 -15.61
N LYS A 379 -16.39 0.43 -15.93
CA LYS A 379 -17.41 0.61 -17.00
C LYS A 379 -18.34 1.77 -16.71
N HIS A 380 -18.58 2.07 -15.44
CA HIS A 380 -19.48 3.12 -14.96
C HIS A 380 -18.73 4.35 -14.42
N HIS A 381 -17.44 4.51 -14.77
CA HIS A 381 -16.59 5.64 -14.37
C HIS A 381 -16.54 5.87 -12.85
N LEU A 382 -16.56 4.78 -12.05
CA LEU A 382 -16.48 4.83 -10.60
C LEU A 382 -15.08 4.49 -10.11
N THR A 383 -14.50 5.37 -9.29
CA THR A 383 -13.32 5.03 -8.51
C THR A 383 -13.69 4.11 -7.35
N VAL A 384 -12.76 3.28 -6.91
CA VAL A 384 -12.99 2.30 -5.86
C VAL A 384 -11.99 2.50 -4.73
N ASN A 385 -12.49 2.41 -3.50
CA ASN A 385 -11.70 2.29 -2.28
C ASN A 385 -12.17 1.04 -1.52
N PHE A 386 -11.27 0.09 -1.28
CA PHE A 386 -11.59 -1.11 -0.51
C PHE A 386 -11.26 -0.91 0.98
N HIS A 387 -12.19 -1.34 1.85
CA HIS A 387 -12.02 -1.43 3.29
C HIS A 387 -12.31 -2.85 3.78
N GLY A 388 -11.85 -3.19 5.01
CA GLY A 388 -11.96 -4.57 5.50
C GLY A 388 -11.48 -5.60 4.47
N ALA A 389 -10.42 -5.31 3.75
CA ALA A 389 -10.00 -6.01 2.54
C ALA A 389 -8.51 -6.34 2.55
N THR A 390 -8.06 -7.06 1.51
CA THR A 390 -6.64 -7.36 1.29
C THR A 390 -5.81 -6.07 1.10
N VAL A 391 -4.52 -6.17 1.33
CA VAL A 391 -3.54 -5.11 1.03
C VAL A 391 -3.30 -4.96 -0.50
N PRO A 392 -2.76 -3.82 -0.98
CA PRO A 392 -2.42 -3.64 -2.39
C PRO A 392 -1.44 -4.70 -2.89
N ARG A 393 -1.78 -5.29 -4.05
CA ARG A 393 -0.97 -6.32 -4.73
C ARG A 393 -0.68 -5.94 -6.18
N GLY A 394 -0.56 -4.62 -6.44
CA GLY A 394 -0.26 -4.08 -7.76
C GLY A 394 -1.48 -3.71 -8.60
N TRP A 395 -2.70 -3.93 -8.12
CA TRP A 395 -3.94 -3.62 -8.86
C TRP A 395 -4.06 -2.14 -9.26
N MET A 396 -3.47 -1.20 -8.50
CA MET A 396 -3.48 0.22 -8.84
C MET A 396 -2.77 0.53 -10.19
N ARG A 397 -1.90 -0.36 -10.68
CA ARG A 397 -1.35 -0.28 -12.04
C ARG A 397 -2.27 -0.92 -13.05
N THR A 398 -2.83 -2.10 -12.74
CA THR A 398 -3.67 -2.89 -13.64
C THR A 398 -5.06 -2.30 -13.78
N TYR A 399 -5.62 -1.85 -12.67
CA TYR A 399 -6.95 -1.23 -12.53
C TYR A 399 -6.81 0.10 -11.78
N PRO A 400 -6.37 1.19 -12.45
CA PRO A 400 -6.07 2.46 -11.79
C PRO A 400 -7.30 3.17 -11.17
N ASN A 401 -8.51 2.69 -11.41
CA ASN A 401 -9.70 3.10 -10.69
C ASN A 401 -9.73 2.59 -9.23
N LEU A 402 -8.88 1.64 -8.85
CA LEU A 402 -8.58 1.38 -7.44
C LEU A 402 -7.67 2.50 -6.92
N VAL A 403 -8.25 3.52 -6.33
CA VAL A 403 -7.53 4.71 -5.89
C VAL A 403 -6.95 4.58 -4.49
N SER A 404 -7.53 3.71 -3.65
CA SER A 404 -6.98 3.38 -2.34
C SER A 404 -7.52 2.04 -1.82
N THR A 405 -6.88 1.52 -0.78
CA THR A 405 -7.39 0.40 0.02
C THR A 405 -6.93 0.56 1.46
N GLU A 406 -7.75 0.14 2.42
CA GLU A 406 -7.42 0.20 3.83
C GLU A 406 -6.30 -0.81 4.17
N GLY A 407 -6.63 -2.03 4.52
CA GLY A 407 -5.68 -3.07 4.92
C GLY A 407 -4.70 -2.57 6.00
N VAL A 408 -5.20 -1.85 7.00
CA VAL A 408 -4.41 -1.21 8.06
C VAL A 408 -5.29 -0.90 9.27
N TYR A 409 -4.75 -0.97 10.47
CA TYR A 409 -5.37 -0.26 11.60
C TYR A 409 -5.24 1.25 11.37
N GLY A 410 -6.32 1.89 10.91
CA GLY A 410 -6.43 3.32 10.65
C GLY A 410 -6.97 4.14 11.82
N ALA A 411 -7.15 5.46 11.62
CA ALA A 411 -7.64 6.35 12.68
C ALA A 411 -9.08 6.06 13.11
N GLU A 412 -9.88 5.33 12.32
CA GLU A 412 -11.22 4.91 12.75
C GLU A 412 -11.19 4.05 14.02
N TRP A 413 -10.09 3.34 14.30
CA TRP A 413 -9.91 2.53 15.49
C TRP A 413 -9.76 3.36 16.78
N TYR A 414 -9.56 4.68 16.71
CA TYR A 414 -9.73 5.57 17.87
C TYR A 414 -11.17 5.53 18.42
N ASN A 415 -12.16 5.18 17.57
CA ASN A 415 -13.55 5.04 18.03
C ASN A 415 -13.80 3.71 18.74
N ASN A 416 -13.11 2.65 18.33
CA ASN A 416 -13.52 1.28 18.65
C ASN A 416 -12.66 0.62 19.73
N VAL A 417 -11.35 0.98 19.82
CA VAL A 417 -10.39 0.22 20.64
C VAL A 417 -9.42 1.12 21.40
N PRO A 418 -9.52 1.21 22.74
CA PRO A 418 -8.61 2.02 23.55
C PRO A 418 -7.13 1.64 23.42
N THR A 419 -6.84 0.35 23.12
CA THR A 419 -5.47 -0.14 22.93
C THR A 419 -4.82 0.41 21.67
N PHE A 420 -5.59 0.77 20.66
CA PHE A 420 -5.09 1.44 19.47
C PHE A 420 -4.50 2.80 19.82
N THR A 421 -5.26 3.62 20.55
CA THR A 421 -4.83 4.96 21.00
C THR A 421 -3.43 4.94 21.62
N LYS A 422 -3.17 4.00 22.55
CA LYS A 422 -1.86 3.89 23.24
C LYS A 422 -0.70 3.51 22.30
N ARG A 423 -0.97 2.86 21.18
CA ARG A 423 0.03 2.36 20.23
C ARG A 423 0.14 3.18 18.96
N ALA A 424 -0.79 4.11 18.73
CA ALA A 424 -0.96 4.82 17.47
C ALA A 424 0.32 5.53 17.01
N ALA A 425 1.02 6.25 17.86
CA ALA A 425 2.21 7.00 17.48
C ALA A 425 3.34 6.08 16.95
N ALA A 426 3.65 4.98 17.67
CA ALA A 426 4.64 4.01 17.22
C ALA A 426 4.17 3.23 15.98
N HIS A 427 2.87 2.94 15.88
CA HIS A 427 2.26 2.33 14.70
C HIS A 427 2.39 3.24 13.48
N ASN A 428 2.04 4.52 13.61
CA ASN A 428 2.17 5.52 12.56
C ASN A 428 3.62 5.63 12.06
N ALA A 429 4.60 5.57 12.98
CA ALA A 429 6.03 5.57 12.65
C ALA A 429 6.54 4.22 12.08
N THR A 430 5.71 3.15 12.07
CA THR A 430 6.04 1.84 11.46
C THR A 430 5.49 1.70 10.06
N LEU A 431 4.30 2.25 9.80
CA LEU A 431 3.56 2.06 8.54
C LEU A 431 4.32 2.53 7.28
N PRO A 432 5.09 3.64 7.27
CA PRO A 432 5.87 4.06 6.11
C PRO A 432 6.96 3.07 5.69
N PHE A 433 7.36 2.15 6.57
CA PHE A 433 8.38 1.13 6.32
C PHE A 433 7.79 -0.26 6.04
N THR A 434 6.48 -0.43 6.22
CA THR A 434 5.77 -1.69 6.09
C THR A 434 4.59 -1.55 5.12
N ARG A 435 3.37 -1.39 5.63
CA ARG A 435 2.13 -1.38 4.86
C ARG A 435 2.10 -0.33 3.73
N ASN A 436 2.55 0.89 3.97
CA ASN A 436 2.48 1.96 2.96
C ASN A 436 3.58 1.89 1.90
N VAL A 437 4.56 0.98 2.05
CA VAL A 437 5.56 0.71 1.01
C VAL A 437 4.93 0.09 -0.23
N ILE A 438 3.95 -0.78 -0.05
CA ILE A 438 3.41 -1.64 -1.11
C ILE A 438 2.28 -1.00 -1.93
N GLY A 439 1.81 0.18 -1.54
CA GLY A 439 0.78 0.94 -2.26
C GLY A 439 -0.11 1.76 -1.35
N SER A 440 -1.07 2.45 -1.97
CA SER A 440 -2.01 3.38 -1.32
C SER A 440 -2.66 2.78 -0.08
N MET A 441 -2.78 3.62 0.95
CA MET A 441 -3.28 3.23 2.26
C MET A 441 -4.27 4.26 2.79
N ASP A 442 -5.54 3.88 2.85
CA ASP A 442 -6.59 4.71 3.43
C ASP A 442 -6.59 4.59 4.96
N TYR A 443 -5.64 5.27 5.58
CA TYR A 443 -5.49 5.33 7.04
C TYR A 443 -6.57 6.21 7.70
N THR A 444 -7.30 7.02 6.94
CA THR A 444 -8.22 8.05 7.43
C THR A 444 -7.55 9.03 8.42
N PRO A 445 -6.50 9.78 8.01
CA PRO A 445 -5.69 10.59 8.91
C PRO A 445 -6.34 11.90 9.32
N CYS A 446 -5.67 12.62 10.24
CA CYS A 446 -5.88 14.04 10.54
C CYS A 446 -7.02 14.33 11.52
N ALA A 447 -7.02 13.63 12.65
CA ALA A 447 -7.93 13.93 13.75
C ALA A 447 -7.33 14.99 14.70
N PHE A 448 -7.95 16.18 14.80
CA PHE A 448 -7.55 17.24 15.71
C PHE A 448 -8.38 17.27 17.00
N SER A 449 -9.48 16.53 17.06
CA SER A 449 -10.32 16.39 18.24
C SER A 449 -10.41 14.92 18.68
N ASP A 450 -10.88 14.72 19.90
CA ASP A 450 -11.16 13.39 20.41
C ASP A 450 -12.50 12.87 19.92
N SER A 451 -12.59 11.55 19.71
CA SER A 451 -13.82 10.83 19.45
C SER A 451 -14.26 10.04 20.69
N GLN A 452 -14.61 8.76 20.57
CA GLN A 452 -14.98 7.89 21.70
C GLN A 452 -13.77 7.60 22.61
N HIS A 453 -12.57 7.58 22.04
CA HIS A 453 -11.32 7.46 22.76
C HIS A 453 -10.37 8.60 22.37
N PRO A 454 -9.64 9.18 23.32
CA PRO A 454 -8.72 10.26 23.03
C PRO A 454 -7.57 9.77 22.14
N HIS A 455 -7.20 10.54 21.12
CA HIS A 455 -5.93 10.40 20.44
C HIS A 455 -4.82 11.03 21.30
N ILE A 456 -3.62 10.47 21.21
CA ILE A 456 -2.49 10.88 22.06
C ILE A 456 -1.40 11.63 21.30
N THR A 457 -1.57 11.74 20.01
CA THR A 457 -0.68 12.45 19.09
C THR A 457 -0.95 13.94 19.10
N THR A 458 0.01 14.74 18.68
CA THR A 458 -0.17 16.19 18.57
C THR A 458 -0.84 16.57 17.25
N HIS A 459 -1.32 17.81 17.15
CA HIS A 459 -1.90 18.32 15.90
C HIS A 459 -0.91 18.29 14.72
N ALA A 460 0.37 18.60 14.97
CA ALA A 460 1.38 18.56 13.92
C ALA A 460 1.72 17.11 13.50
N HIS A 461 1.62 16.14 14.43
CA HIS A 461 1.70 14.71 14.08
C HIS A 461 0.54 14.31 13.15
N GLU A 462 -0.70 14.63 13.54
CA GLU A 462 -1.89 14.29 12.75
C GLU A 462 -1.84 14.92 11.35
N LEU A 463 -1.44 16.18 11.25
CA LEU A 463 -1.25 16.85 9.95
C LEU A 463 -0.16 16.16 9.13
N ALA A 464 0.95 15.74 9.76
CA ALA A 464 2.04 15.08 9.08
C ALA A 464 1.63 13.75 8.42
N LEU A 465 0.68 13.01 9.00
CA LEU A 465 0.18 11.76 8.43
C LEU A 465 -0.37 11.95 7.02
N THR A 466 -0.96 13.10 6.71
CA THR A 466 -1.54 13.41 5.39
C THR A 466 -0.49 13.43 4.27
N ALA A 467 0.77 13.76 4.58
CA ALA A 467 1.87 13.72 3.63
C ALA A 467 2.74 12.46 3.77
N LEU A 468 2.81 11.86 4.96
CA LEU A 468 3.55 10.61 5.18
C LEU A 468 2.87 9.42 4.53
N PHE A 469 1.54 9.33 4.63
CA PHE A 469 0.78 8.21 4.08
C PHE A 469 0.33 8.52 2.65
N GLU A 470 0.76 7.68 1.72
CA GLU A 470 0.31 7.77 0.35
C GLU A 470 -1.06 7.09 0.23
N SER A 471 -2.03 7.81 -0.35
CA SER A 471 -3.36 7.34 -0.66
C SER A 471 -3.91 8.16 -1.83
N GLY A 472 -4.40 7.51 -2.88
CA GLY A 472 -4.96 8.21 -4.05
C GLY A 472 -6.25 8.95 -3.73
N VAL A 473 -7.08 8.41 -2.82
CA VAL A 473 -8.14 9.12 -2.11
C VAL A 473 -7.82 9.08 -0.63
N GLN A 474 -7.81 10.26 0.01
CA GLN A 474 -7.50 10.38 1.43
C GLN A 474 -8.71 10.93 2.17
N HIS A 475 -9.34 10.11 3.01
CA HIS A 475 -10.47 10.50 3.85
C HIS A 475 -9.97 11.17 5.12
N LEU A 476 -10.40 12.40 5.40
CA LEU A 476 -10.04 13.11 6.62
C LEU A 476 -10.97 12.69 7.76
N ALA A 477 -10.38 12.19 8.84
CA ALA A 477 -11.11 11.79 10.04
C ALA A 477 -11.20 12.98 10.98
N ASP A 478 -12.35 13.52 11.22
CA ASP A 478 -12.74 14.45 12.30
C ASP A 478 -14.09 15.13 11.99
N ARG A 479 -14.49 16.02 12.86
CA ARG A 479 -15.69 16.85 12.74
C ARG A 479 -15.45 18.05 11.85
N PRO A 480 -16.47 18.51 11.10
CA PRO A 480 -16.37 19.76 10.34
C PRO A 480 -15.95 20.95 11.21
N GLU A 481 -16.49 21.07 12.40
CA GLU A 481 -16.19 22.16 13.34
C GLU A 481 -14.71 22.18 13.74
N SER A 482 -14.10 21.00 13.92
CA SER A 482 -12.68 20.85 14.28
C SER A 482 -11.78 21.35 13.16
N PHE A 483 -12.04 20.95 11.90
CA PHE A 483 -11.27 21.42 10.75
C PHE A 483 -11.44 22.92 10.49
N LEU A 484 -12.68 23.43 10.58
CA LEU A 484 -12.97 24.82 10.31
C LEU A 484 -12.41 25.78 11.38
N ALA A 485 -12.19 25.28 12.61
CA ALA A 485 -11.53 26.02 13.68
C ALA A 485 -10.00 26.12 13.55
N GLN A 486 -9.37 25.35 12.64
CA GLN A 486 -7.92 25.40 12.46
C GLN A 486 -7.46 26.75 11.87
N PRO A 487 -6.19 27.15 12.11
CA PRO A 487 -5.57 28.30 11.46
C PRO A 487 -5.74 28.27 9.94
N GLN A 488 -5.79 29.45 9.32
CA GLN A 488 -6.01 29.55 7.88
C GLN A 488 -4.94 28.81 7.08
N GLU A 489 -3.68 28.86 7.54
CA GLU A 489 -2.55 28.17 6.90
C GLU A 489 -2.72 26.64 6.90
N VAL A 490 -3.32 26.07 7.95
CA VAL A 490 -3.65 24.62 8.01
C VAL A 490 -4.76 24.30 7.03
N LYS A 491 -5.80 25.13 6.95
CA LYS A 491 -6.89 24.97 5.95
C LYS A 491 -6.36 25.11 4.53
N ASP A 492 -5.47 26.06 4.28
CA ASP A 492 -4.84 26.26 2.97
C ASP A 492 -3.92 25.07 2.60
N TYR A 493 -3.22 24.51 3.59
CA TYR A 493 -2.45 23.27 3.38
C TYR A 493 -3.34 22.12 2.94
N LEU A 494 -4.43 21.84 3.66
CA LEU A 494 -5.38 20.76 3.33
C LEU A 494 -6.05 20.99 1.97
N SER A 495 -6.39 22.23 1.63
CA SER A 495 -6.98 22.61 0.34
C SER A 495 -6.06 22.38 -0.87
N ASN A 496 -4.74 22.34 -0.64
CA ASN A 496 -3.72 22.17 -1.67
C ASN A 496 -2.95 20.85 -1.55
N LEU A 497 -3.41 19.94 -0.68
CA LEU A 497 -2.73 18.67 -0.43
C LEU A 497 -2.83 17.74 -1.64
N PRO A 498 -1.69 17.35 -2.26
CA PRO A 498 -1.70 16.33 -3.30
C PRO A 498 -1.91 14.94 -2.71
N THR A 499 -2.56 14.07 -3.48
CA THR A 499 -2.74 12.64 -3.15
C THR A 499 -2.05 11.71 -4.14
N ALA A 500 -1.32 12.27 -5.12
CA ALA A 500 -0.50 11.55 -6.08
C ALA A 500 0.81 12.30 -6.31
N TRP A 501 1.94 11.60 -6.27
CA TRP A 501 3.25 12.21 -6.08
C TRP A 501 4.22 11.93 -7.23
N ASP A 502 4.91 12.95 -7.71
CA ASP A 502 5.94 12.79 -8.73
C ASP A 502 7.19 12.08 -8.19
N GLU A 503 7.48 12.28 -6.90
CA GLU A 503 8.66 11.74 -6.24
C GLU A 503 8.42 11.58 -4.74
N THR A 504 8.94 10.48 -4.17
CA THR A 504 8.95 10.22 -2.73
C THR A 504 10.36 9.85 -2.31
N LEU A 505 10.83 10.45 -1.22
CA LEU A 505 12.14 10.20 -0.62
C LEU A 505 11.99 9.93 0.88
N LEU A 506 12.62 8.87 1.37
CA LEU A 506 12.86 8.72 2.81
C LEU A 506 14.10 9.54 3.17
N LEU A 507 13.98 10.50 4.06
CA LEU A 507 15.08 11.36 4.48
C LEU A 507 15.77 10.84 5.75
N SER A 508 15.02 10.34 6.71
CA SER A 508 15.53 9.65 7.91
C SER A 508 14.42 8.85 8.59
N GLY A 509 14.78 8.01 9.54
CA GLY A 509 13.84 7.29 10.39
C GLY A 509 14.18 5.84 10.65
N TYR A 510 13.43 5.24 11.59
CA TYR A 510 13.52 3.82 11.94
C TYR A 510 12.13 3.32 12.38
N PRO A 511 11.67 2.13 11.93
CA PRO A 511 10.32 1.66 12.21
C PRO A 511 9.96 1.66 13.69
N GLY A 512 8.84 2.29 14.03
CA GLY A 512 8.31 2.43 15.38
C GLY A 512 8.94 3.54 16.23
N GLN A 513 9.96 4.22 15.73
CA GLN A 513 10.63 5.29 16.46
C GLN A 513 10.33 6.67 15.86
N ASP A 514 10.68 6.86 14.62
CA ASP A 514 10.47 8.13 13.91
C ASP A 514 10.54 7.91 12.39
N VAL A 515 10.05 8.88 11.65
CA VAL A 515 10.17 8.91 10.20
C VAL A 515 10.16 10.35 9.70
N VAL A 516 10.98 10.66 8.71
CA VAL A 516 10.92 11.91 7.93
C VAL A 516 10.93 11.56 6.45
N MET A 517 9.89 11.96 5.74
CA MET A 517 9.75 11.75 4.31
C MET A 517 9.55 13.09 3.59
N ALA A 518 9.99 13.15 2.34
CA ALA A 518 9.71 14.23 1.43
C ALA A 518 8.97 13.71 0.20
N ARG A 519 7.89 14.38 -0.18
CA ARG A 519 7.11 14.08 -1.38
C ARG A 519 7.01 15.32 -2.25
N ARG A 520 7.12 15.15 -3.57
CA ARG A 520 7.08 16.28 -4.52
C ARG A 520 5.85 16.17 -5.43
N LYS A 521 5.23 17.34 -5.64
CA LYS A 521 4.25 17.53 -6.72
C LYS A 521 4.60 18.80 -7.49
N GLY A 522 4.86 18.68 -8.77
CA GLY A 522 5.37 19.79 -9.57
C GLY A 522 6.68 20.35 -9.03
N SER A 523 6.69 21.60 -8.64
CA SER A 523 7.83 22.30 -8.02
C SER A 523 7.80 22.30 -6.48
N VAL A 524 6.70 21.85 -5.86
CA VAL A 524 6.50 21.94 -4.40
C VAL A 524 6.90 20.63 -3.73
N TRP A 525 7.68 20.75 -2.65
CA TRP A 525 8.00 19.63 -1.77
C TRP A 525 7.20 19.73 -0.48
N TYR A 526 6.68 18.59 -0.04
CA TYR A 526 6.01 18.37 1.23
C TYR A 526 6.92 17.46 2.06
N VAL A 527 7.52 18.01 3.12
CA VAL A 527 8.35 17.24 4.05
C VAL A 527 7.56 17.05 5.32
N ALA A 528 7.35 15.81 5.72
CA ALA A 528 6.62 15.48 6.93
C ALA A 528 7.47 14.57 7.82
N GLY A 529 7.41 14.79 9.13
CA GLY A 529 8.09 13.96 10.09
C GLY A 529 7.27 13.76 11.35
N ILE A 530 7.36 12.57 11.94
CA ILE A 530 6.72 12.23 13.21
C ILE A 530 7.67 11.54 14.17
N ASN A 531 7.45 11.80 15.46
CA ASN A 531 8.03 11.09 16.57
C ASN A 531 7.03 10.02 17.05
N GLY A 532 7.37 8.75 16.93
CA GLY A 532 6.54 7.62 17.36
C GLY A 532 6.72 7.24 18.82
N THR A 533 7.52 7.99 19.61
CA THR A 533 7.88 7.64 20.99
C THR A 533 7.24 8.56 22.02
N ASP A 534 7.23 8.10 23.27
CA ASP A 534 6.68 8.82 24.43
C ASP A 534 7.63 9.88 25.00
N GLU A 535 8.80 10.08 24.36
CA GLU A 535 9.80 11.06 24.76
C GLU A 535 10.01 12.09 23.63
N ALA A 536 10.43 13.30 23.99
CA ALA A 536 10.80 14.30 22.99
C ALA A 536 12.04 13.85 22.20
N ARG A 537 12.04 14.09 20.89
CA ARG A 537 13.14 13.69 19.99
C ARG A 537 13.49 14.81 19.03
N THR A 538 14.76 14.88 18.68
CA THR A 538 15.22 15.71 17.56
C THR A 538 15.28 14.87 16.28
N LEU A 539 14.46 15.23 15.30
CA LEU A 539 14.46 14.60 13.98
C LEU A 539 15.43 15.37 13.08
N SER A 540 16.48 14.68 12.63
CA SER A 540 17.54 15.29 11.81
C SER A 540 17.47 14.76 10.39
N PHE A 541 17.50 15.66 9.38
CA PHE A 541 17.47 15.24 7.99
C PHE A 541 18.17 16.26 7.07
N SER A 542 18.63 15.76 5.90
CA SER A 542 19.28 16.56 4.87
C SER A 542 18.42 16.70 3.63
N THR A 543 18.36 17.90 3.06
CA THR A 543 17.67 18.19 1.80
C THR A 543 18.49 17.86 0.55
N LYS A 544 19.71 17.33 0.70
CA LYS A 544 20.65 17.07 -0.42
C LYS A 544 20.05 16.25 -1.56
N ARG A 545 19.14 15.32 -1.26
CA ARG A 545 18.47 14.47 -2.25
C ARG A 545 17.29 15.16 -2.95
N MET A 546 16.77 16.26 -2.38
CA MET A 546 15.61 16.98 -2.91
C MET A 546 16.04 17.88 -4.05
N LYS A 547 15.63 17.54 -5.27
CA LYS A 547 15.93 18.31 -6.48
C LYS A 547 14.95 19.47 -6.66
N LYS A 548 15.38 20.55 -7.30
CA LYS A 548 14.55 21.74 -7.55
C LYS A 548 13.93 22.31 -6.26
N LEU A 549 14.73 22.37 -5.20
CA LEU A 549 14.29 22.83 -3.89
C LEU A 549 13.98 24.32 -3.91
N GLY A 550 12.80 24.71 -3.42
CA GLY A 550 12.39 26.10 -3.28
C GLY A 550 13.20 26.84 -2.21
N LYS A 551 13.07 28.17 -2.17
CA LYS A 551 13.84 29.03 -1.26
C LYS A 551 13.15 29.29 0.07
N GLN A 552 11.85 29.04 0.15
CA GLN A 552 11.02 29.30 1.34
C GLN A 552 10.35 28.02 1.83
N VAL A 553 10.22 27.92 3.14
CA VAL A 553 9.55 26.84 3.86
C VAL A 553 8.43 27.45 4.70
N LEU A 554 7.20 27.05 4.45
CA LEU A 554 6.11 27.19 5.41
C LEU A 554 6.14 25.98 6.33
N SER A 555 6.39 26.21 7.62
CA SER A 555 6.50 25.14 8.62
C SER A 555 5.28 25.12 9.53
N PHE A 556 4.82 23.91 9.83
CA PHE A 556 3.81 23.57 10.84
C PHE A 556 4.48 22.65 11.85
N GLU A 557 4.69 23.13 13.05
CA GLU A 557 5.42 22.42 14.11
C GLU A 557 4.59 22.45 15.40
N ASP A 558 4.90 21.56 16.34
CA ASP A 558 4.32 21.59 17.68
C ASP A 558 4.78 22.84 18.43
N SER A 559 3.85 23.59 19.04
CA SER A 559 4.19 24.74 19.87
C SER A 559 4.67 24.35 21.28
N GLY A 560 4.28 23.16 21.76
CA GLY A 560 4.42 22.74 23.16
C GLY A 560 3.29 23.23 24.07
N ASP A 561 2.40 24.11 23.61
CA ASP A 561 1.24 24.61 24.33
C ASP A 561 -0.04 23.92 23.83
N LYS A 562 -0.76 23.23 24.70
CA LYS A 562 -2.01 22.53 24.34
C LYS A 562 -3.15 23.48 23.96
N GLN A 563 -3.12 24.75 24.44
CA GLN A 563 -4.14 25.74 24.09
C GLN A 563 -3.87 26.43 22.76
N GLN A 564 -2.59 26.48 22.35
CA GLN A 564 -2.15 26.98 21.05
C GLN A 564 -1.23 25.94 20.40
N PRO A 565 -1.77 24.83 19.88
CA PRO A 565 -0.97 23.67 19.51
C PRO A 565 0.00 23.91 18.34
N TRP A 566 -0.17 24.98 17.59
CA TRP A 566 0.57 25.28 16.39
C TRP A 566 1.70 26.28 16.57
N SER A 567 2.88 25.98 16.03
CA SER A 567 3.93 26.93 15.68
C SER A 567 4.04 26.98 14.15
N ILE A 568 3.46 28.03 13.55
CA ILE A 568 3.44 28.19 12.07
C ILE A 568 4.35 29.34 11.69
N GLN A 569 5.35 29.09 10.83
CA GLN A 569 6.36 30.07 10.47
C GLN A 569 6.79 29.93 8.99
N THR A 570 7.14 31.06 8.37
CA THR A 570 7.85 31.05 7.08
C THR A 570 9.34 31.24 7.34
N LYS A 571 10.15 30.29 6.85
CA LYS A 571 11.60 30.23 7.04
C LYS A 571 12.32 30.13 5.70
N VAL A 572 13.62 30.46 5.67
CA VAL A 572 14.48 30.20 4.50
C VAL A 572 14.86 28.70 4.51
N THR A 573 14.88 28.11 3.32
CA THR A 573 15.25 26.70 3.14
C THR A 573 16.70 26.45 3.58
N GLN A 574 16.91 25.38 4.33
CA GLN A 574 18.22 24.96 4.84
C GLN A 574 18.67 23.64 4.21
N LYS A 575 19.98 23.37 4.25
CA LYS A 575 20.56 22.08 3.78
C LYS A 575 20.42 20.96 4.79
N LEU A 576 20.37 21.30 6.08
CA LEU A 576 20.26 20.39 7.21
C LEU A 576 19.23 20.94 8.19
N TYR A 577 18.33 20.12 8.64
CA TYR A 577 17.33 20.43 9.64
C TYR A 577 17.50 19.54 10.87
N ASN A 578 17.28 20.14 12.05
CA ASN A 578 17.17 19.47 13.34
C ASN A 578 15.91 20.00 14.00
N ILE A 579 14.84 19.21 13.94
CA ILE A 579 13.51 19.60 14.44
C ILE A 579 13.24 18.90 15.77
N SER A 580 13.01 19.67 16.81
CA SER A 580 12.62 19.14 18.10
C SER A 580 11.13 18.85 18.10
N CYS A 581 10.76 17.57 18.13
CA CYS A 581 9.38 17.12 18.22
C CYS A 581 9.03 16.76 19.66
N GLN A 582 7.84 17.14 20.08
CA GLN A 582 7.24 16.72 21.36
C GLN A 582 7.12 15.18 21.41
N PRO A 583 6.91 14.58 22.59
CA PRO A 583 6.45 13.21 22.69
C PRO A 583 5.23 12.98 21.77
N ARG A 584 5.29 11.98 20.89
CA ARG A 584 4.26 11.67 19.91
C ARG A 584 3.90 12.86 19.00
N GLY A 585 4.85 13.77 18.80
CA GLY A 585 4.72 14.98 18.01
C GLY A 585 5.13 14.82 16.56
N GLY A 586 5.08 15.92 15.80
CA GLY A 586 5.45 15.92 14.40
C GLY A 586 5.68 17.32 13.82
N PHE A 587 5.88 17.33 12.50
CA PHE A 587 5.98 18.59 11.73
C PHE A 587 5.63 18.37 10.27
N VAL A 588 5.22 19.46 9.61
CA VAL A 588 5.08 19.51 8.14
C VAL A 588 5.78 20.74 7.62
N PHE A 589 6.53 20.58 6.51
CA PHE A 589 7.11 21.67 5.75
C PHE A 589 6.57 21.67 4.33
N VAL A 590 6.11 22.81 3.85
CA VAL A 590 5.80 23.05 2.43
C VAL A 590 6.89 23.95 1.88
N VAL A 591 7.68 23.41 0.93
CA VAL A 591 8.86 24.10 0.36
C VAL A 591 8.52 24.56 -1.06
N LYS A 592 8.53 25.89 -1.28
CA LYS A 592 8.17 26.55 -2.53
C LYS A 592 9.32 27.38 -3.08
#